data_d11ed374710d3feceb16f0cbf9cf2b07
#
_entry.id   d11ed374710d3feceb16f0cbf9cf2b07
#
_cell.length_a   1.000
_cell.length_b   1.000
_cell.length_c   1.000
_cell.angle_alpha   90.00
_cell.angle_beta   90.00
_cell.angle_gamma   90.00
#
_symmetry.space_group_name_H-M   'P 1'
#
loop_
_entity.id
_entity.type
_entity.pdbx_description
1 polymer ?
#
loop_
_entity_poly.entity_id
_entity_poly.type
_entity_poly.pdbx_seq_one_letter_code
_entity_poly.pdbx_strand_id
1 'polypeptide(L)'
;MSTRKYSKELVDGPNQAASRSMLRGVGFTTEDFSKPFVGIASTGAKVTPCNMHINELSEIVENSVNSSGGKGVLFNTITVSDGISMGTQGMKYSLISREVIADSIETVVGCLAYDGLITVGGCDKNMPGCLIGIARLNRPSIFIYGGSIKPSDENTDYVTVSEKVGEFSKGSINEDELIHYEKISVEGPGSCGGMYTANTMASAIEALGMSLPGSSSQDAISDSKNNDCVNAGIAIMNLLEKDIKPSDIMTREAFENAITVVIALGGSTNAVLHLLAMAHSIGVELCLDDFTKIGKKTPVLADLKPFGKHYMSELNANGGIQPLMKNLLERGLLHGKCMTVTGNTLEENLKDIEPYTNNEIIKSFEDPIKEDSHLRILYGNLAKDGAVAKITGKEGT
;
A
#
# COMPACT_ATOMS: atom_id res chain seq x y z
N MET A 1 -22.55 -19.68 -1.79
CA MET A 1 -23.06 -18.96 -0.59
C MET A 1 -23.65 -17.65 -1.06
N SER A 2 -24.51 -16.97 -0.26
CA SER A 2 -25.03 -15.65 -0.69
C SER A 2 -23.93 -14.59 -0.60
N THR A 3 -23.69 -13.87 -1.68
CA THR A 3 -22.76 -12.73 -1.73
C THR A 3 -23.26 -11.53 -0.90
N ARG A 4 -24.55 -11.51 -0.56
CA ARG A 4 -25.21 -10.50 0.29
C ARG A 4 -25.32 -11.01 1.73
N LYS A 5 -24.20 -10.97 2.47
CA LYS A 5 -24.21 -11.44 3.87
C LYS A 5 -24.73 -10.39 4.84
N TYR A 6 -24.38 -9.14 4.61
CA TYR A 6 -24.64 -8.01 5.50
C TYR A 6 -25.70 -7.07 4.92
N SER A 7 -25.59 -6.66 3.66
CA SER A 7 -26.46 -5.65 3.04
C SER A 7 -27.94 -6.01 3.06
N LYS A 8 -28.29 -7.29 3.05
CA LYS A 8 -29.67 -7.76 3.16
C LYS A 8 -30.37 -7.24 4.42
N GLU A 9 -29.62 -7.02 5.50
CA GLU A 9 -30.16 -6.51 6.76
C GLU A 9 -30.72 -5.09 6.62
N LEU A 10 -30.12 -4.29 5.71
CA LEU A 10 -30.53 -2.92 5.47
C LEU A 10 -31.66 -2.78 4.45
N VAL A 11 -31.82 -3.71 3.53
CA VAL A 11 -32.70 -3.49 2.37
C VAL A 11 -33.77 -4.56 2.13
N ASP A 12 -33.70 -5.71 2.80
CA ASP A 12 -34.66 -6.78 2.57
C ASP A 12 -35.92 -6.63 3.46
N GLY A 13 -37.06 -6.98 2.89
CA GLY A 13 -38.36 -6.97 3.59
C GLY A 13 -39.03 -5.59 3.69
N PRO A 14 -40.30 -5.57 4.10
CA PRO A 14 -41.10 -4.34 4.15
C PRO A 14 -40.61 -3.36 5.22
N ASN A 15 -40.03 -3.86 6.32
CA ASN A 15 -39.54 -3.01 7.42
C ASN A 15 -38.38 -2.13 7.01
N GLN A 16 -37.67 -2.47 5.93
CA GLN A 16 -36.53 -1.70 5.40
C GLN A 16 -36.94 -0.68 4.32
N ALA A 17 -38.24 -0.40 4.17
CA ALA A 17 -38.72 0.57 3.18
C ALA A 17 -38.13 1.98 3.40
N ALA A 18 -37.99 2.41 4.65
CA ALA A 18 -37.39 3.71 4.97
C ALA A 18 -35.90 3.77 4.58
N SER A 19 -35.13 2.71 4.85
CA SER A 19 -33.72 2.57 4.45
C SER A 19 -33.60 2.64 2.93
N ARG A 20 -34.40 1.85 2.19
CA ARG A 20 -34.43 1.90 0.73
C ARG A 20 -34.81 3.28 0.18
N SER A 21 -35.71 4.00 0.86
CA SER A 21 -36.09 5.35 0.46
C SER A 21 -34.89 6.31 0.52
N MET A 22 -34.10 6.25 1.58
CA MET A 22 -32.87 7.04 1.70
C MET A 22 -31.83 6.66 0.62
N LEU A 23 -31.63 5.35 0.38
CA LEU A 23 -30.72 4.88 -0.67
C LEU A 23 -31.17 5.30 -2.08
N ARG A 24 -32.49 5.35 -2.35
CA ARG A 24 -33.01 5.92 -3.61
C ARG A 24 -32.67 7.39 -3.78
N GLY A 25 -32.66 8.15 -2.68
CA GLY A 25 -32.27 9.56 -2.67
C GLY A 25 -30.81 9.79 -3.13
N VAL A 26 -29.95 8.79 -2.99
CA VAL A 26 -28.56 8.81 -3.47
C VAL A 26 -28.34 7.95 -4.72
N GLY A 27 -29.43 7.63 -5.46
CA GLY A 27 -29.37 7.06 -6.80
C GLY A 27 -29.45 5.52 -6.88
N PHE A 28 -29.78 4.81 -5.80
CA PHE A 28 -30.01 3.36 -5.88
C PHE A 28 -31.32 3.05 -6.63
N THR A 29 -31.25 2.09 -7.51
CA THR A 29 -32.40 1.52 -8.23
C THR A 29 -33.00 0.33 -7.48
N THR A 30 -34.14 -0.18 -7.96
CA THR A 30 -34.75 -1.39 -7.40
C THR A 30 -33.85 -2.62 -7.59
N GLU A 31 -33.13 -2.69 -8.70
CA GLU A 31 -32.24 -3.80 -9.04
C GLU A 31 -31.00 -3.83 -8.12
N ASP A 32 -30.51 -2.65 -7.70
CA ASP A 32 -29.34 -2.57 -6.84
C ASP A 32 -29.57 -3.24 -5.48
N PHE A 33 -30.78 -3.26 -4.95
CA PHE A 33 -31.12 -3.92 -3.70
C PHE A 33 -30.96 -5.46 -3.74
N SER A 34 -30.81 -6.03 -4.93
CA SER A 34 -30.52 -7.46 -5.10
C SER A 34 -29.03 -7.79 -5.21
N LYS A 35 -28.17 -6.78 -5.34
CA LYS A 35 -26.71 -6.91 -5.51
C LYS A 35 -25.98 -6.84 -4.17
N PRO A 36 -24.78 -7.44 -4.03
CA PRO A 36 -23.93 -7.16 -2.89
C PRO A 36 -23.44 -5.71 -2.90
N PHE A 37 -23.38 -5.07 -1.74
CA PHE A 37 -22.87 -3.72 -1.60
C PHE A 37 -21.38 -3.75 -1.32
N VAL A 38 -20.60 -3.04 -2.12
CA VAL A 38 -19.15 -2.92 -1.99
C VAL A 38 -18.81 -1.47 -1.65
N GLY A 39 -18.29 -1.25 -0.44
CA GLY A 39 -17.76 0.06 -0.06
C GLY A 39 -16.46 0.34 -0.81
N ILE A 40 -16.30 1.58 -1.28
CA ILE A 40 -15.06 2.05 -1.90
C ILE A 40 -14.56 3.21 -1.05
N ALA A 41 -13.59 2.92 -0.18
CA ALA A 41 -13.01 3.90 0.71
C ALA A 41 -11.87 4.64 0.00
N SER A 42 -12.12 5.88 -0.36
CA SER A 42 -11.15 6.77 -1.00
C SER A 42 -10.40 7.61 0.03
N THR A 43 -9.07 7.64 -0.04
CA THR A 43 -8.24 8.62 0.67
C THR A 43 -7.98 9.86 -0.16
N GLY A 44 -8.79 10.10 -1.21
CA GLY A 44 -8.66 11.22 -2.13
C GLY A 44 -8.81 12.57 -1.46
N ALA A 45 -7.85 13.47 -1.69
CA ALA A 45 -7.86 14.83 -1.16
C ALA A 45 -6.87 15.73 -1.92
N LYS A 46 -7.25 16.98 -2.12
CA LYS A 46 -6.40 18.00 -2.77
C LYS A 46 -5.31 18.61 -1.86
N VAL A 47 -5.08 18.00 -0.69
CA VAL A 47 -4.12 18.51 0.31
C VAL A 47 -2.70 17.98 0.08
N THR A 48 -2.51 17.00 -0.80
CA THR A 48 -1.20 16.40 -1.09
C THR A 48 -1.16 15.78 -2.48
N PRO A 49 -0.01 15.85 -3.19
CA PRO A 49 0.19 15.18 -4.48
C PRO A 49 -0.11 13.68 -4.43
N CYS A 50 0.22 13.02 -3.30
CA CYS A 50 -0.01 11.59 -3.13
C CYS A 50 -1.47 11.16 -3.30
N ASN A 51 -2.43 12.07 -3.04
CA ASN A 51 -3.85 11.74 -2.94
C ASN A 51 -4.75 12.54 -3.88
N MET A 52 -4.23 13.50 -4.64
CA MET A 52 -5.07 14.40 -5.42
C MET A 52 -5.86 13.70 -6.55
N HIS A 53 -5.38 12.57 -7.04
CA HIS A 53 -5.98 11.76 -8.11
C HIS A 53 -6.79 10.54 -7.61
N ILE A 54 -6.74 10.25 -6.30
CA ILE A 54 -7.32 9.00 -5.74
C ILE A 54 -8.84 8.92 -5.95
N ASN A 55 -9.56 10.04 -5.93
CA ASN A 55 -11.00 10.03 -6.19
C ASN A 55 -11.31 9.55 -7.62
N GLU A 56 -10.54 9.98 -8.61
CA GLU A 56 -10.70 9.55 -10.02
C GLU A 56 -10.48 8.03 -10.14
N LEU A 57 -9.44 7.50 -9.49
CA LEU A 57 -9.21 6.05 -9.44
C LEU A 57 -10.36 5.33 -8.74
N SER A 58 -10.89 5.90 -7.66
CA SER A 58 -12.01 5.32 -6.90
C SER A 58 -13.31 5.29 -7.71
N GLU A 59 -13.55 6.27 -8.56
CA GLU A 59 -14.67 6.27 -9.51
C GLU A 59 -14.55 5.16 -10.57
N ILE A 60 -13.33 4.89 -11.06
CA ILE A 60 -13.08 3.77 -11.97
C ILE A 60 -13.41 2.44 -11.27
N VAL A 61 -13.01 2.28 -10.01
CA VAL A 61 -13.33 1.10 -9.19
C VAL A 61 -14.84 0.95 -9.02
N GLU A 62 -15.55 2.02 -8.66
CA GLU A 62 -17.01 2.02 -8.50
C GLU A 62 -17.72 1.57 -9.77
N ASN A 63 -17.33 2.12 -10.91
CA ASN A 63 -17.87 1.75 -12.22
C ASN A 63 -17.61 0.29 -12.56
N SER A 64 -16.40 -0.22 -12.23
CA SER A 64 -16.04 -1.62 -12.45
C SER A 64 -16.85 -2.57 -11.57
N VAL A 65 -17.03 -2.27 -10.28
CA VAL A 65 -17.89 -3.04 -9.37
C VAL A 65 -19.33 -3.08 -9.89
N ASN A 66 -19.87 -1.93 -10.31
CA ASN A 66 -21.23 -1.83 -10.86
C ASN A 66 -21.40 -2.67 -12.14
N SER A 67 -20.39 -2.69 -13.00
CA SER A 67 -20.39 -3.47 -14.25
C SER A 67 -20.21 -4.97 -14.00
N SER A 68 -19.61 -5.34 -12.87
CA SER A 68 -19.32 -6.73 -12.48
C SER A 68 -20.43 -7.39 -11.64
N GLY A 69 -21.59 -6.72 -11.46
CA GLY A 69 -22.76 -7.27 -10.78
C GLY A 69 -22.86 -6.93 -9.29
N GLY A 70 -21.98 -6.10 -8.76
CA GLY A 70 -22.10 -5.50 -7.43
C GLY A 70 -22.82 -4.14 -7.46
N LYS A 71 -22.94 -3.52 -6.29
CA LYS A 71 -23.27 -2.10 -6.14
C LYS A 71 -22.12 -1.43 -5.41
N GLY A 72 -21.29 -0.70 -6.14
CA GLY A 72 -20.24 0.14 -5.60
C GLY A 72 -20.82 1.35 -4.88
N VAL A 73 -20.22 1.71 -3.75
CA VAL A 73 -20.60 2.89 -2.96
C VAL A 73 -19.35 3.60 -2.51
N LEU A 74 -19.02 4.70 -3.18
CA LEU A 74 -17.86 5.52 -2.91
C LEU A 74 -18.09 6.38 -1.66
N PHE A 75 -17.12 6.40 -0.75
CA PHE A 75 -17.03 7.32 0.37
C PHE A 75 -15.58 7.71 0.64
N ASN A 76 -15.38 8.87 1.28
CA ASN A 76 -14.04 9.34 1.60
C ASN A 76 -13.71 9.12 3.08
N THR A 77 -12.43 8.81 3.33
CA THR A 77 -11.77 8.95 4.63
C THR A 77 -10.77 10.10 4.57
N ILE A 78 -10.16 10.45 5.71
CA ILE A 78 -9.19 11.54 5.77
C ILE A 78 -7.84 11.17 5.17
N THR A 79 -7.06 12.18 4.82
CA THR A 79 -5.63 12.07 4.57
C THR A 79 -4.88 13.27 5.12
N VAL A 80 -3.60 13.05 5.49
CA VAL A 80 -2.63 14.10 5.79
C VAL A 80 -1.33 13.81 5.04
N SER A 81 -0.46 14.81 4.90
CA SER A 81 0.84 14.64 4.25
C SER A 81 1.97 14.82 5.25
N ASP A 82 2.75 13.77 5.44
CA ASP A 82 3.97 13.81 6.24
C ASP A 82 5.00 14.78 5.64
N GLY A 83 5.16 14.76 4.32
CA GLY A 83 6.11 15.64 3.62
C GLY A 83 5.81 17.12 3.82
N ILE A 84 4.52 17.50 3.81
CA ILE A 84 4.12 18.91 3.99
C ILE A 84 4.28 19.34 5.45
N SER A 85 4.00 18.47 6.41
CA SER A 85 4.04 18.79 7.83
C SER A 85 5.40 18.54 8.51
N MET A 86 6.35 17.96 7.79
CA MET A 86 7.66 17.59 8.34
C MET A 86 8.38 18.78 8.98
N GLY A 87 8.95 18.57 10.16
CA GLY A 87 9.63 19.61 10.94
C GLY A 87 8.70 20.60 11.67
N THR A 88 7.38 20.45 11.53
CA THR A 88 6.39 21.32 12.20
C THR A 88 5.65 20.60 13.33
N GLN A 89 4.84 21.35 14.12
CA GLN A 89 3.94 20.73 15.11
C GLN A 89 2.86 19.85 14.46
N GLY A 90 2.53 20.08 13.18
CA GLY A 90 1.59 19.28 12.40
C GLY A 90 2.03 17.82 12.26
N MET A 91 3.34 17.53 12.31
CA MET A 91 3.85 16.16 12.21
C MET A 91 3.36 15.23 13.32
N LYS A 92 2.95 15.76 14.47
CA LYS A 92 2.37 14.98 15.57
C LYS A 92 1.05 14.31 15.21
N TYR A 93 0.35 14.80 14.19
CA TYR A 93 -0.91 14.23 13.70
C TYR A 93 -0.70 13.11 12.66
N SER A 94 0.52 12.95 12.15
CA SER A 94 0.82 11.98 11.09
C SER A 94 0.43 10.55 11.49
N LEU A 95 1.01 10.01 12.56
CA LEU A 95 0.73 8.64 12.99
C LEU A 95 -0.71 8.46 13.47
N ILE A 96 -1.29 9.48 14.12
CA ILE A 96 -2.68 9.44 14.60
C ILE A 96 -3.66 9.29 13.43
N SER A 97 -3.37 9.89 12.27
CA SER A 97 -4.23 9.79 11.09
C SER A 97 -4.45 8.35 10.63
N ARG A 98 -3.49 7.45 10.85
CA ARG A 98 -3.62 6.02 10.55
C ARG A 98 -4.80 5.38 11.28
N GLU A 99 -4.94 5.66 12.57
CA GLU A 99 -6.05 5.12 13.39
C GLU A 99 -7.38 5.75 12.99
N VAL A 100 -7.41 7.08 12.76
CA VAL A 100 -8.63 7.77 12.32
C VAL A 100 -9.11 7.24 10.98
N ILE A 101 -8.20 6.94 10.04
CA ILE A 101 -8.54 6.31 8.75
C ILE A 101 -9.18 4.95 8.99
N ALA A 102 -8.55 4.09 9.80
CA ALA A 102 -9.05 2.77 10.12
C ALA A 102 -10.45 2.84 10.78
N ASP A 103 -10.61 3.68 11.78
CA ASP A 103 -11.87 3.87 12.52
C ASP A 103 -12.99 4.39 11.61
N SER A 104 -12.68 5.33 10.70
CA SER A 104 -13.67 5.88 9.77
C SER A 104 -14.16 4.83 8.77
N ILE A 105 -13.24 4.00 8.23
CA ILE A 105 -13.57 2.91 7.32
C ILE A 105 -14.43 1.86 8.03
N GLU A 106 -14.01 1.42 9.23
CA GLU A 106 -14.73 0.45 10.03
C GLU A 106 -16.14 0.96 10.36
N THR A 107 -16.26 2.24 10.74
CA THR A 107 -17.54 2.87 11.08
C THR A 107 -18.49 2.90 9.89
N VAL A 108 -18.05 3.36 8.72
CA VAL A 108 -18.91 3.47 7.54
C VAL A 108 -19.33 2.10 7.05
N VAL A 109 -18.39 1.18 6.85
CA VAL A 109 -18.65 -0.16 6.33
C VAL A 109 -19.49 -0.99 7.32
N GLY A 110 -19.24 -0.86 8.61
CA GLY A 110 -20.00 -1.52 9.67
C GLY A 110 -21.43 -1.01 9.75
N CYS A 111 -21.61 0.31 9.85
CA CYS A 111 -22.92 0.95 9.96
C CYS A 111 -23.81 0.72 8.72
N LEU A 112 -23.22 0.82 7.53
CA LEU A 112 -23.95 0.65 6.27
C LEU A 112 -23.92 -0.78 5.73
N ALA A 113 -23.46 -1.73 6.54
CA ALA A 113 -23.52 -3.17 6.31
C ALA A 113 -23.05 -3.59 4.89
N TYR A 114 -21.95 -3.01 4.39
CA TYR A 114 -21.40 -3.39 3.09
C TYR A 114 -20.85 -4.82 3.14
N ASP A 115 -21.05 -5.58 2.06
CA ASP A 115 -20.66 -6.99 1.96
C ASP A 115 -19.16 -7.16 1.67
N GLY A 116 -18.58 -6.21 0.94
CA GLY A 116 -17.16 -6.14 0.61
C GLY A 116 -16.61 -4.73 0.67
N LEU A 117 -15.30 -4.60 0.56
CA LEU A 117 -14.59 -3.33 0.68
C LEU A 117 -13.42 -3.27 -0.30
N ILE A 118 -13.31 -2.17 -1.04
CA ILE A 118 -12.08 -1.79 -1.73
C ILE A 118 -11.60 -0.47 -1.13
N THR A 119 -10.33 -0.40 -0.80
CA THR A 119 -9.71 0.83 -0.30
C THR A 119 -8.66 1.34 -1.28
N VAL A 120 -8.64 2.63 -1.54
CA VAL A 120 -7.68 3.27 -2.45
C VAL A 120 -6.87 4.28 -1.65
N GLY A 121 -5.55 4.07 -1.57
CA GLY A 121 -4.67 4.89 -0.74
C GLY A 121 -3.34 5.22 -1.37
N GLY A 122 -2.76 6.37 -1.02
CA GLY A 122 -1.53 6.89 -1.62
C GLY A 122 -0.43 7.24 -0.63
N CYS A 123 -0.71 7.95 0.44
CA CYS A 123 0.30 8.48 1.35
C CYS A 123 0.67 7.51 2.48
N ASP A 124 1.76 7.81 3.20
CA ASP A 124 2.44 6.96 4.20
C ASP A 124 1.52 6.29 5.22
N LYS A 125 0.54 7.02 5.75
CA LYS A 125 -0.36 6.52 6.81
C LYS A 125 -1.69 6.01 6.27
N ASN A 126 -2.03 6.35 5.00
CA ASN A 126 -3.27 5.88 4.38
C ASN A 126 -3.27 4.36 4.24
N MET A 127 -2.19 3.81 3.68
CA MET A 127 -2.10 2.38 3.38
C MET A 127 -2.25 1.52 4.63
N PRO A 128 -1.43 1.69 5.69
CA PRO A 128 -1.62 0.90 6.90
C PRO A 128 -2.95 1.20 7.59
N GLY A 129 -3.49 2.42 7.54
CA GLY A 129 -4.82 2.73 8.05
C GLY A 129 -5.92 1.97 7.33
N CYS A 130 -5.87 1.90 5.99
CA CYS A 130 -6.77 1.11 5.18
C CYS A 130 -6.71 -0.38 5.55
N LEU A 131 -5.49 -0.94 5.67
CA LEU A 131 -5.30 -2.36 5.99
C LEU A 131 -5.77 -2.71 7.42
N ILE A 132 -5.59 -1.81 8.38
CA ILE A 132 -6.12 -1.97 9.75
C ILE A 132 -7.66 -2.01 9.72
N GLY A 133 -8.30 -1.08 8.98
CA GLY A 133 -9.75 -1.09 8.80
C GLY A 133 -10.26 -2.36 8.11
N ILE A 134 -9.59 -2.81 7.05
CA ILE A 134 -9.84 -4.09 6.37
C ILE A 134 -9.73 -5.26 7.35
N ALA A 135 -8.66 -5.33 8.14
CA ALA A 135 -8.41 -6.39 9.10
C ALA A 135 -9.50 -6.49 10.18
N ARG A 136 -9.89 -5.35 10.76
CA ARG A 136 -10.92 -5.29 11.81
C ARG A 136 -12.30 -5.70 11.30
N LEU A 137 -12.65 -5.29 10.07
CA LEU A 137 -13.92 -5.66 9.43
C LEU A 137 -13.98 -7.12 9.03
N ASN A 138 -12.88 -7.70 8.61
CA ASN A 138 -12.73 -9.06 8.13
C ASN A 138 -13.83 -9.47 7.12
N ARG A 139 -14.11 -8.61 6.15
CA ARG A 139 -14.99 -8.84 5.00
C ARG A 139 -14.16 -8.94 3.74
N PRO A 140 -14.61 -9.64 2.68
CA PRO A 140 -13.89 -9.69 1.40
C PRO A 140 -13.40 -8.29 1.01
N SER A 141 -12.09 -8.11 0.82
CA SER A 141 -11.50 -6.79 0.65
C SER A 141 -10.27 -6.80 -0.24
N ILE A 142 -10.03 -5.67 -0.93
CA ILE A 142 -8.86 -5.43 -1.77
C ILE A 142 -8.31 -4.03 -1.43
N PHE A 143 -7.00 -3.90 -1.39
CA PHE A 143 -6.32 -2.61 -1.34
C PHE A 143 -5.75 -2.25 -2.72
N ILE A 144 -5.90 -0.98 -3.13
CA ILE A 144 -5.32 -0.42 -4.35
C ILE A 144 -4.36 0.71 -3.96
N TYR A 145 -3.14 0.62 -4.44
CA TYR A 145 -2.17 1.69 -4.31
C TYR A 145 -2.40 2.76 -5.38
N GLY A 146 -2.39 4.03 -4.98
CA GLY A 146 -2.55 5.16 -5.90
C GLY A 146 -1.39 5.37 -6.88
N GLY A 147 -0.27 4.69 -6.67
CA GLY A 147 0.87 4.73 -7.56
C GLY A 147 1.94 5.76 -7.18
N SER A 148 3.13 5.59 -7.76
CA SER A 148 4.29 6.47 -7.54
C SER A 148 4.25 7.67 -8.47
N ILE A 149 4.74 8.81 -8.00
CA ILE A 149 5.05 9.96 -8.86
C ILE A 149 6.23 9.62 -9.77
N LYS A 150 6.19 10.08 -11.01
CA LYS A 150 7.36 10.03 -11.88
C LYS A 150 8.41 11.03 -11.40
N PRO A 151 9.71 10.69 -11.46
CA PRO A 151 10.76 11.68 -11.23
C PRO A 151 10.67 12.80 -12.28
N SER A 152 11.17 13.97 -11.94
CA SER A 152 11.32 15.08 -12.90
C SER A 152 12.32 14.75 -14.01
N ASP A 153 12.32 15.51 -15.09
CA ASP A 153 13.30 15.39 -16.17
C ASP A 153 14.76 15.54 -15.69
N GLU A 154 14.99 16.28 -14.60
CA GLU A 154 16.28 16.42 -13.94
C GLU A 154 16.56 15.32 -12.90
N ASN A 155 15.74 14.29 -12.84
CA ASN A 155 15.87 13.15 -11.93
C ASN A 155 15.89 13.56 -10.44
N THR A 156 15.04 14.53 -10.07
CA THR A 156 14.90 15.07 -8.70
C THR A 156 13.60 14.62 -8.04
N ASP A 157 13.56 14.70 -6.73
CA ASP A 157 12.42 14.36 -5.90
C ASP A 157 12.34 15.23 -4.63
N TYR A 158 11.38 14.98 -3.76
CA TYR A 158 11.21 15.66 -2.48
C TYR A 158 12.48 15.63 -1.60
N VAL A 159 13.24 14.52 -1.60
CA VAL A 159 14.47 14.39 -0.81
C VAL A 159 15.56 15.27 -1.38
N THR A 160 15.65 15.38 -2.71
CA THR A 160 16.56 16.32 -3.38
C THR A 160 16.33 17.74 -2.90
N VAL A 161 15.07 18.20 -2.79
CA VAL A 161 14.78 19.56 -2.25
C VAL A 161 15.29 19.70 -0.81
N SER A 162 15.12 18.68 0.01
CA SER A 162 15.61 18.72 1.40
C SER A 162 17.14 18.78 1.48
N GLU A 163 17.85 18.10 0.57
CA GLU A 163 19.31 18.20 0.44
C GLU A 163 19.72 19.61 -0.01
N LYS A 164 18.99 20.20 -0.96
CA LYS A 164 19.24 21.58 -1.43
C LYS A 164 18.99 22.64 -0.36
N VAL A 165 18.03 22.44 0.55
CA VAL A 165 17.90 23.29 1.75
C VAL A 165 19.17 23.26 2.60
N GLY A 166 19.80 22.08 2.75
CA GLY A 166 21.08 21.94 3.44
C GLY A 166 22.23 22.70 2.73
N GLU A 167 22.30 22.61 1.40
CA GLU A 167 23.28 23.33 0.57
C GLU A 167 23.09 24.84 0.64
N PHE A 168 21.85 25.32 0.56
CA PHE A 168 21.48 26.71 0.73
C PHE A 168 21.90 27.25 2.11
N SER A 169 21.65 26.49 3.17
CA SER A 169 22.04 26.87 4.53
C SER A 169 23.55 26.98 4.71
N LYS A 170 24.34 26.28 3.88
CA LYS A 170 25.80 26.36 3.85
C LYS A 170 26.33 27.47 2.90
N GLY A 171 25.45 28.13 2.16
CA GLY A 171 25.81 29.12 1.14
C GLY A 171 26.42 28.51 -0.14
N SER A 172 26.18 27.19 -0.40
CA SER A 172 26.71 26.52 -1.58
C SER A 172 25.85 26.73 -2.82
N ILE A 173 24.57 27.09 -2.63
CA ILE A 173 23.64 27.50 -3.68
C ILE A 173 22.92 28.77 -3.27
N ASN A 174 22.39 29.50 -4.25
CA ASN A 174 21.61 30.73 -4.02
C ASN A 174 20.08 30.41 -3.94
N GLU A 175 19.28 31.46 -3.67
CA GLU A 175 17.82 31.32 -3.51
C GLU A 175 17.14 30.96 -4.84
N ASP A 176 17.59 31.47 -5.98
CA ASP A 176 17.02 31.16 -7.29
C ASP A 176 17.23 29.69 -7.64
N GLU A 177 18.38 29.09 -7.31
CA GLU A 177 18.67 27.68 -7.49
C GLU A 177 17.80 26.83 -6.57
N LEU A 178 17.59 27.22 -5.30
CA LEU A 178 16.68 26.50 -4.39
C LEU A 178 15.25 26.51 -4.92
N ILE A 179 14.74 27.67 -5.38
CA ILE A 179 13.40 27.81 -5.97
C ILE A 179 13.27 26.98 -7.26
N HIS A 180 14.34 26.85 -8.04
CA HIS A 180 14.33 25.96 -9.21
C HIS A 180 14.02 24.52 -8.80
N TYR A 181 14.76 23.95 -7.85
CA TYR A 181 14.53 22.58 -7.36
C TYR A 181 13.14 22.41 -6.71
N GLU A 182 12.65 23.42 -5.99
CA GLU A 182 11.31 23.43 -5.41
C GLU A 182 10.23 23.25 -6.49
N LYS A 183 10.40 23.89 -7.66
CA LYS A 183 9.42 23.84 -8.75
C LYS A 183 9.42 22.53 -9.52
N ILE A 184 10.58 21.89 -9.69
CA ILE A 184 10.73 20.75 -10.59
C ILE A 184 10.69 19.38 -9.88
N SER A 185 10.81 19.32 -8.55
CA SER A 185 11.03 18.04 -7.86
C SER A 185 9.77 17.27 -7.55
N VAL A 186 8.60 17.91 -7.55
CA VAL A 186 7.31 17.27 -7.28
C VAL A 186 6.29 17.78 -8.29
N GLU A 187 6.20 17.12 -9.43
CA GLU A 187 5.33 17.51 -10.52
C GLU A 187 4.18 16.51 -10.71
N GLY A 188 2.96 16.91 -10.31
CA GLY A 188 1.77 16.11 -10.52
C GLY A 188 1.46 15.11 -9.41
N PRO A 189 0.53 14.18 -9.66
CA PRO A 189 0.03 13.24 -8.67
C PRO A 189 0.94 12.02 -8.50
N GLY A 190 0.87 11.44 -7.31
CA GLY A 190 1.54 10.20 -6.94
C GLY A 190 2.30 10.33 -5.62
N SER A 191 2.61 9.17 -5.04
CA SER A 191 3.44 9.09 -3.84
C SER A 191 4.92 9.24 -4.20
N CYS A 192 5.76 9.61 -3.23
CA CYS A 192 7.20 9.81 -3.45
C CYS A 192 7.84 8.66 -4.23
N GLY A 193 8.66 8.97 -5.25
CA GLY A 193 9.17 8.02 -6.22
C GLY A 193 10.23 7.03 -5.73
N GLY A 194 10.88 7.28 -4.58
CA GLY A 194 11.87 6.35 -3.99
C GLY A 194 11.21 5.27 -3.12
N MET A 195 12.02 4.33 -2.62
CA MET A 195 11.61 3.29 -1.66
C MET A 195 11.50 3.89 -0.24
N TYR A 196 10.67 4.94 -0.14
CA TYR A 196 10.26 5.57 1.10
C TYR A 196 9.06 4.80 1.69
N THR A 197 8.38 5.35 2.69
CA THR A 197 7.32 4.62 3.40
C THR A 197 6.17 4.21 2.48
N ALA A 198 5.73 5.07 1.56
CA ALA A 198 4.62 4.77 0.66
C ALA A 198 4.90 3.55 -0.23
N ASN A 199 5.99 3.55 -1.00
CA ASN A 199 6.36 2.41 -1.85
C ASN A 199 6.73 1.17 -1.05
N THR A 200 7.32 1.33 0.14
CA THR A 200 7.59 0.22 1.06
C THR A 200 6.30 -0.48 1.48
N MET A 201 5.29 0.30 1.90
CA MET A 201 4.02 -0.30 2.35
C MET A 201 3.21 -0.86 1.18
N ALA A 202 3.21 -0.20 0.02
CA ALA A 202 2.58 -0.74 -1.19
C ALA A 202 3.17 -2.12 -1.56
N SER A 203 4.49 -2.23 -1.60
CA SER A 203 5.20 -3.49 -1.88
C SER A 203 4.95 -4.55 -0.80
N ALA A 204 4.92 -4.16 0.48
CA ALA A 204 4.58 -5.05 1.58
C ALA A 204 3.15 -5.59 1.47
N ILE A 205 2.18 -4.75 1.10
CA ILE A 205 0.77 -5.12 0.95
C ILE A 205 0.56 -6.07 -0.24
N GLU A 206 1.29 -5.86 -1.34
CA GLU A 206 1.28 -6.78 -2.48
C GLU A 206 1.87 -8.14 -2.10
N ALA A 207 3.02 -8.16 -1.41
CA ALA A 207 3.63 -9.39 -0.92
C ALA A 207 2.78 -10.11 0.15
N LEU A 208 2.01 -9.35 0.94
CA LEU A 208 1.01 -9.86 1.87
C LEU A 208 -0.19 -10.52 1.16
N GLY A 209 -0.38 -10.25 -0.13
CA GLY A 209 -1.49 -10.76 -0.93
C GLY A 209 -2.76 -9.91 -0.93
N MET A 210 -2.74 -8.69 -0.36
CA MET A 210 -3.92 -7.81 -0.22
C MET A 210 -4.11 -6.82 -1.38
N SER A 211 -3.17 -6.75 -2.33
CA SER A 211 -3.28 -6.04 -3.62
C SER A 211 -3.17 -7.01 -4.78
N LEU A 212 -3.65 -6.60 -5.94
CA LEU A 212 -3.45 -7.34 -7.18
C LEU A 212 -1.95 -7.36 -7.57
N PRO A 213 -1.49 -8.42 -8.26
CA PRO A 213 -0.12 -8.51 -8.75
C PRO A 213 0.27 -7.30 -9.61
N GLY A 214 1.41 -6.69 -9.29
CA GLY A 214 1.95 -5.52 -9.98
C GLY A 214 1.38 -4.18 -9.53
N SER A 215 0.35 -4.15 -8.68
CA SER A 215 -0.32 -2.93 -8.21
C SER A 215 0.63 -1.95 -7.51
N SER A 216 1.60 -2.45 -6.73
CA SER A 216 2.49 -1.64 -5.91
C SER A 216 3.54 -0.83 -6.67
N SER A 217 3.84 -1.22 -7.91
CA SER A 217 4.97 -0.66 -8.66
C SER A 217 4.56 0.36 -9.72
N GLN A 218 3.25 0.48 -10.00
CA GLN A 218 2.74 1.31 -11.10
C GLN A 218 2.86 2.81 -10.83
N ASP A 219 3.08 3.57 -11.91
CA ASP A 219 3.01 5.03 -11.85
C ASP A 219 1.57 5.50 -11.64
N ALA A 220 1.41 6.58 -10.89
CA ALA A 220 0.10 7.14 -10.49
C ALA A 220 -0.78 7.52 -11.69
N ILE A 221 -0.15 8.05 -12.75
CA ILE A 221 -0.81 8.37 -14.02
C ILE A 221 -0.34 7.37 -15.07
N SER A 222 -1.04 6.25 -15.17
CA SER A 222 -0.75 5.24 -16.19
C SER A 222 -2.01 4.44 -16.55
N ASP A 223 -2.06 3.95 -17.77
CA ASP A 223 -3.14 3.05 -18.20
C ASP A 223 -3.13 1.75 -17.39
N SER A 224 -1.94 1.28 -16.96
CA SER A 224 -1.82 0.11 -16.10
C SER A 224 -2.49 0.33 -14.75
N LYS A 225 -2.40 1.54 -14.16
CA LYS A 225 -3.07 1.89 -12.91
C LYS A 225 -4.60 1.95 -13.08
N ASN A 226 -5.08 2.50 -14.18
CA ASN A 226 -6.51 2.49 -14.49
C ASN A 226 -7.03 1.05 -14.66
N ASN A 227 -6.27 0.19 -15.35
CA ASN A 227 -6.60 -1.23 -15.51
C ASN A 227 -6.56 -2.00 -14.17
N ASP A 228 -5.65 -1.66 -13.27
CA ASP A 228 -5.59 -2.22 -11.91
C ASP A 228 -6.90 -1.92 -11.15
N CYS A 229 -7.40 -0.69 -11.22
CA CYS A 229 -8.69 -0.30 -10.64
C CYS A 229 -9.87 -1.09 -11.25
N VAL A 230 -9.89 -1.27 -12.56
CA VAL A 230 -10.91 -2.09 -13.23
C VAL A 230 -10.82 -3.55 -12.76
N ASN A 231 -9.63 -4.13 -12.73
CA ASN A 231 -9.41 -5.51 -12.32
C ASN A 231 -9.76 -5.74 -10.84
N ALA A 232 -9.54 -4.78 -9.97
CA ALA A 232 -9.92 -4.86 -8.57
C ALA A 232 -11.45 -4.93 -8.39
N GLY A 233 -12.22 -4.17 -9.19
CA GLY A 233 -13.68 -4.25 -9.22
C GLY A 233 -14.21 -5.61 -9.68
N ILE A 234 -13.50 -6.28 -10.56
CA ILE A 234 -13.81 -7.66 -10.97
C ILE A 234 -13.41 -8.66 -9.87
N ALA A 235 -12.21 -8.52 -9.31
CA ALA A 235 -11.65 -9.44 -8.33
C ALA A 235 -12.45 -9.46 -7.01
N ILE A 236 -12.99 -8.32 -6.56
CA ILE A 236 -13.80 -8.28 -5.33
C ILE A 236 -15.06 -9.16 -5.46
N MET A 237 -15.65 -9.25 -6.64
CA MET A 237 -16.81 -10.10 -6.87
C MET A 237 -16.46 -11.58 -6.72
N ASN A 238 -15.27 -12.00 -7.21
CA ASN A 238 -14.77 -13.35 -7.01
C ASN A 238 -14.50 -13.65 -5.50
N LEU A 239 -13.95 -12.69 -4.77
CA LEU A 239 -13.74 -12.84 -3.32
C LEU A 239 -15.07 -12.99 -2.56
N LEU A 240 -16.11 -12.22 -2.95
CA LEU A 240 -17.45 -12.33 -2.37
C LEU A 240 -18.11 -13.69 -2.66
N GLU A 241 -17.96 -14.22 -3.86
CA GLU A 241 -18.48 -15.53 -4.26
C GLU A 241 -17.81 -16.67 -3.51
N LYS A 242 -16.49 -16.61 -3.37
CA LYS A 242 -15.66 -17.61 -2.67
C LYS A 242 -15.63 -17.41 -1.16
N ASP A 243 -16.15 -16.29 -0.64
CA ASP A 243 -16.09 -15.88 0.77
C ASP A 243 -14.65 -15.79 1.30
N ILE A 244 -13.70 -15.39 0.47
CA ILE A 244 -12.31 -15.18 0.88
C ILE A 244 -12.19 -13.86 1.63
N LYS A 245 -11.69 -13.92 2.86
CA LYS A 245 -11.60 -12.80 3.79
C LYS A 245 -10.16 -12.41 4.07
N PRO A 246 -9.92 -11.21 4.61
CA PRO A 246 -8.60 -10.81 5.07
C PRO A 246 -7.92 -11.82 5.98
N SER A 247 -8.66 -12.50 6.88
CA SER A 247 -8.10 -13.55 7.75
C SER A 247 -7.59 -14.79 7.02
N ASP A 248 -8.06 -15.04 5.79
CA ASP A 248 -7.57 -16.14 4.96
C ASP A 248 -6.29 -15.78 4.21
N ILE A 249 -6.03 -14.48 4.02
CA ILE A 249 -4.89 -13.92 3.27
C ILE A 249 -3.79 -13.44 4.21
N MET A 250 -4.14 -12.62 5.21
CA MET A 250 -3.21 -11.98 6.15
C MET A 250 -2.78 -12.97 7.24
N THR A 251 -2.23 -14.12 6.84
CA THR A 251 -1.70 -15.15 7.74
C THR A 251 -0.31 -14.79 8.24
N ARG A 252 0.20 -15.55 9.21
CA ARG A 252 1.57 -15.39 9.71
C ARG A 252 2.58 -15.47 8.58
N GLU A 253 2.47 -16.46 7.71
CA GLU A 253 3.35 -16.69 6.57
C GLU A 253 3.28 -15.52 5.58
N ALA A 254 2.10 -14.95 5.37
CA ALA A 254 1.94 -13.78 4.49
C ALA A 254 2.63 -12.52 5.07
N PHE A 255 2.61 -12.32 6.39
CA PHE A 255 3.40 -11.27 7.03
C PHE A 255 4.90 -11.52 6.90
N GLU A 256 5.36 -12.76 6.98
CA GLU A 256 6.77 -13.10 6.74
C GLU A 256 7.19 -12.80 5.30
N ASN A 257 6.32 -13.06 4.31
CA ASN A 257 6.53 -12.65 2.92
C ASN A 257 6.67 -11.13 2.80
N ALA A 258 5.77 -10.36 3.43
CA ALA A 258 5.83 -8.90 3.42
C ALA A 258 7.15 -8.37 4.02
N ILE A 259 7.59 -8.91 5.16
CA ILE A 259 8.87 -8.54 5.80
C ILE A 259 10.04 -8.86 4.88
N THR A 260 10.04 -10.04 4.25
CA THR A 260 11.09 -10.46 3.32
C THR A 260 11.22 -9.51 2.14
N VAL A 261 10.10 -9.14 1.51
CA VAL A 261 10.10 -8.22 0.36
C VAL A 261 10.53 -6.82 0.78
N VAL A 262 10.08 -6.31 1.94
CA VAL A 262 10.54 -5.01 2.48
C VAL A 262 12.05 -5.01 2.67
N ILE A 263 12.63 -6.08 3.18
CA ILE A 263 14.08 -6.19 3.39
C ILE A 263 14.81 -6.23 2.04
N ALA A 264 14.38 -7.07 1.13
CA ALA A 264 15.02 -7.20 -0.18
C ALA A 264 15.01 -5.89 -0.99
N LEU A 265 13.97 -5.07 -0.82
CA LEU A 265 13.84 -3.75 -1.45
C LEU A 265 14.58 -2.62 -0.70
N GLY A 266 15.15 -2.85 0.48
CA GLY A 266 15.75 -1.78 1.28
C GLY A 266 14.75 -0.77 1.85
N GLY A 267 13.56 -1.25 2.23
CA GLY A 267 12.41 -0.45 2.63
C GLY A 267 12.59 0.42 3.89
N SER A 268 11.54 1.14 4.23
CA SER A 268 11.48 2.08 5.36
C SER A 268 11.33 1.37 6.70
N THR A 269 11.90 1.95 7.77
CA THR A 269 11.67 1.54 9.17
C THR A 269 10.19 1.56 9.57
N ASN A 270 9.39 2.39 8.93
CA ASN A 270 7.94 2.47 9.17
C ASN A 270 7.22 1.13 8.92
N ALA A 271 7.77 0.26 8.05
CA ALA A 271 7.20 -1.06 7.81
C ALA A 271 7.12 -1.90 9.09
N VAL A 272 8.12 -1.81 9.98
CA VAL A 272 8.11 -2.52 11.26
C VAL A 272 6.92 -2.10 12.11
N LEU A 273 6.72 -0.78 12.27
CA LEU A 273 5.60 -0.22 13.02
C LEU A 273 4.24 -0.62 12.42
N HIS A 274 4.12 -0.56 11.09
CA HIS A 274 2.85 -0.76 10.42
C HIS A 274 2.46 -2.23 10.29
N LEU A 275 3.40 -3.12 9.97
CA LEU A 275 3.14 -4.55 9.89
C LEU A 275 2.76 -5.15 11.25
N LEU A 276 3.39 -4.69 12.35
CA LEU A 276 2.99 -5.08 13.71
C LEU A 276 1.55 -4.66 14.02
N ALA A 277 1.16 -3.42 13.67
CA ALA A 277 -0.19 -2.93 13.91
C ALA A 277 -1.24 -3.66 13.06
N MET A 278 -0.93 -3.95 11.80
CA MET A 278 -1.79 -4.71 10.89
C MET A 278 -1.97 -6.15 11.38
N ALA A 279 -0.87 -6.83 11.77
CA ALA A 279 -0.90 -8.18 12.33
C ALA A 279 -1.75 -8.25 13.61
N HIS A 280 -1.54 -7.31 14.53
CA HIS A 280 -2.35 -7.19 15.73
C HIS A 280 -3.85 -7.04 15.41
N SER A 281 -4.19 -6.22 14.42
CA SER A 281 -5.59 -5.95 14.04
C SER A 281 -6.32 -7.16 13.48
N ILE A 282 -5.61 -8.12 12.87
CA ILE A 282 -6.17 -9.38 12.36
C ILE A 282 -5.97 -10.56 13.33
N GLY A 283 -5.34 -10.34 14.48
CA GLY A 283 -5.09 -11.37 15.49
C GLY A 283 -3.90 -12.28 15.18
N VAL A 284 -2.97 -11.86 14.34
CA VAL A 284 -1.72 -12.58 14.05
C VAL A 284 -0.63 -12.13 15.00
N GLU A 285 0.02 -13.09 15.66
CA GLU A 285 1.19 -12.82 16.51
C GLU A 285 2.41 -12.49 15.66
N LEU A 286 2.89 -11.27 15.77
CA LEU A 286 4.10 -10.77 15.14
C LEU A 286 4.86 -9.90 16.15
N CYS A 287 6.18 -10.06 16.23
CA CYS A 287 7.01 -9.29 17.16
C CYS A 287 8.27 -8.74 16.48
N LEU A 288 8.99 -7.87 17.17
CA LEU A 288 10.21 -7.24 16.65
C LEU A 288 11.29 -8.27 16.29
N ASP A 289 11.41 -9.35 17.07
CA ASP A 289 12.42 -10.39 16.83
C ASP A 289 12.19 -11.17 15.52
N ASP A 290 10.97 -11.16 15.00
CA ASP A 290 10.69 -11.81 13.72
C ASP A 290 11.39 -11.08 12.55
N PHE A 291 11.45 -9.75 12.61
CA PHE A 291 12.23 -8.96 11.65
C PHE A 291 13.72 -9.31 11.71
N THR A 292 14.25 -9.56 12.90
CA THR A 292 15.64 -10.01 13.06
C THR A 292 15.86 -11.41 12.49
N LYS A 293 14.94 -12.36 12.76
CA LYS A 293 15.04 -13.74 12.28
C LYS A 293 14.97 -13.83 10.76
N ILE A 294 14.00 -13.14 10.17
CA ILE A 294 13.82 -13.08 8.70
C ILE A 294 14.99 -12.33 8.07
N GLY A 295 15.39 -11.22 8.68
CA GLY A 295 16.47 -10.37 8.20
C GLY A 295 17.82 -11.05 8.10
N LYS A 296 18.13 -12.04 8.95
CA LYS A 296 19.37 -12.83 8.88
C LYS A 296 19.48 -13.68 7.61
N LYS A 297 18.35 -13.94 6.93
CA LYS A 297 18.27 -14.81 5.75
C LYS A 297 18.03 -14.04 4.47
N THR A 298 17.64 -12.78 4.57
CA THR A 298 17.18 -11.97 3.45
C THR A 298 18.18 -10.87 3.14
N PRO A 299 18.85 -10.91 1.98
CA PRO A 299 19.74 -9.85 1.54
C PRO A 299 18.95 -8.61 1.06
N VAL A 300 19.63 -7.46 1.03
CA VAL A 300 19.17 -6.27 0.33
C VAL A 300 19.62 -6.35 -1.12
N LEU A 301 18.69 -6.36 -2.05
CA LEU A 301 18.96 -6.58 -3.47
C LEU A 301 18.71 -5.33 -4.33
N ALA A 302 17.76 -4.47 -3.94
CA ALA A 302 17.33 -3.34 -4.76
C ALA A 302 18.16 -2.08 -4.50
N ASP A 303 18.73 -1.50 -5.56
CA ASP A 303 19.47 -0.22 -5.56
C ASP A 303 18.53 0.96 -5.75
N LEU A 304 17.57 1.10 -4.82
CA LEU A 304 16.53 2.13 -4.84
C LEU A 304 16.83 3.28 -3.89
N LYS A 305 16.49 4.53 -4.28
CA LYS A 305 16.53 5.67 -3.36
C LYS A 305 15.71 5.39 -2.10
N PRO A 306 16.11 5.88 -0.89
CA PRO A 306 17.07 6.96 -0.65
C PRO A 306 18.55 6.55 -0.57
N PHE A 307 18.89 5.29 -0.45
CA PHE A 307 20.30 4.88 -0.35
C PHE A 307 20.91 4.49 -1.69
N GLY A 308 20.09 3.99 -2.62
CA GLY A 308 20.47 3.65 -3.97
C GLY A 308 20.24 4.80 -4.96
N LYS A 309 20.29 4.46 -6.25
CA LYS A 309 20.29 5.45 -7.34
C LYS A 309 18.95 5.56 -8.06
N HIS A 310 18.16 4.46 -8.07
CA HIS A 310 17.00 4.31 -8.92
C HIS A 310 15.68 4.66 -8.23
N TYR A 311 14.67 4.99 -9.03
CA TYR A 311 13.31 5.25 -8.60
C TYR A 311 12.38 4.05 -8.84
N MET A 312 11.20 4.09 -8.23
CA MET A 312 10.16 3.07 -8.40
C MET A 312 9.67 2.96 -9.85
N SER A 313 9.63 4.09 -10.58
CA SER A 313 9.27 4.12 -12.01
C SER A 313 10.24 3.31 -12.87
N GLU A 314 11.53 3.34 -12.55
CA GLU A 314 12.54 2.53 -13.26
C GLU A 314 12.37 1.04 -12.92
N LEU A 315 12.08 0.70 -11.65
CA LEU A 315 11.75 -0.66 -11.25
C LEU A 315 10.48 -1.15 -11.97
N ASN A 316 9.44 -0.30 -12.06
CA ASN A 316 8.20 -0.59 -12.77
C ASN A 316 8.45 -0.90 -14.25
N ALA A 317 9.28 -0.11 -14.93
CA ALA A 317 9.67 -0.35 -16.32
C ALA A 317 10.38 -1.70 -16.55
N ASN A 318 10.93 -2.29 -15.48
CA ASN A 318 11.57 -3.60 -15.48
C ASN A 318 10.69 -4.73 -14.91
N GLY A 319 9.38 -4.55 -14.80
CA GLY A 319 8.43 -5.56 -14.33
C GLY A 319 8.01 -5.43 -12.86
N GLY A 320 8.44 -4.37 -12.16
CA GLY A 320 8.04 -4.09 -10.80
C GLY A 320 8.61 -5.07 -9.78
N ILE A 321 7.87 -5.34 -8.71
CA ILE A 321 8.34 -6.27 -7.66
C ILE A 321 8.07 -7.75 -7.98
N GLN A 322 7.26 -8.07 -8.99
CA GLN A 322 6.88 -9.46 -9.30
C GLN A 322 8.09 -10.35 -9.65
N PRO A 323 9.03 -9.92 -10.53
CA PRO A 323 10.24 -10.69 -10.80
C PRO A 323 11.14 -10.88 -9.57
N LEU A 324 11.23 -9.87 -8.68
CA LEU A 324 11.95 -10.00 -7.41
C LEU A 324 11.29 -11.04 -6.49
N MET A 325 9.96 -10.99 -6.37
CA MET A 325 9.22 -11.99 -5.58
C MET A 325 9.38 -13.39 -6.15
N LYS A 326 9.45 -13.54 -7.48
CA LYS A 326 9.77 -14.81 -8.14
C LYS A 326 11.16 -15.33 -7.73
N ASN A 327 12.19 -14.49 -7.78
CA ASN A 327 13.54 -14.84 -7.33
C ASN A 327 13.55 -15.29 -5.85
N LEU A 328 12.87 -14.54 -4.97
CA LEU A 328 12.79 -14.86 -3.54
C LEU A 328 12.04 -16.19 -3.31
N LEU A 329 10.99 -16.45 -4.06
CA LEU A 329 10.22 -17.70 -3.99
C LEU A 329 11.07 -18.91 -4.41
N GLU A 330 11.80 -18.82 -5.53
CA GLU A 330 12.67 -19.88 -6.01
C GLU A 330 13.82 -20.20 -5.06
N ARG A 331 14.26 -19.22 -4.27
CA ARG A 331 15.25 -19.39 -3.19
C ARG A 331 14.64 -19.91 -1.87
N GLY A 332 13.33 -20.15 -1.83
CA GLY A 332 12.65 -20.62 -0.62
C GLY A 332 12.54 -19.57 0.49
N LEU A 333 12.62 -18.29 0.13
CA LEU A 333 12.50 -17.16 1.06
C LEU A 333 11.06 -16.64 1.20
N LEU A 334 10.15 -17.07 0.32
CA LEU A 334 8.73 -16.75 0.39
C LEU A 334 7.89 -18.02 0.56
N HIS A 335 6.76 -17.88 1.25
CA HIS A 335 5.73 -18.90 1.42
C HIS A 335 4.75 -18.84 0.23
N GLY A 336 4.97 -19.65 -0.80
CA GLY A 336 4.22 -19.63 -2.05
C GLY A 336 2.74 -19.99 -1.92
N LYS A 337 2.35 -20.76 -0.88
CA LYS A 337 0.97 -21.24 -0.67
C LYS A 337 0.04 -20.21 -0.03
N CYS A 338 0.54 -19.02 0.33
CA CYS A 338 -0.31 -17.95 0.86
C CYS A 338 -1.38 -17.55 -0.16
N MET A 339 -2.62 -17.49 0.29
CA MET A 339 -3.76 -17.01 -0.50
C MET A 339 -3.61 -15.52 -0.79
N THR A 340 -4.16 -15.05 -1.92
CA THR A 340 -4.15 -13.64 -2.31
C THR A 340 -5.54 -13.17 -2.76
N VAL A 341 -5.68 -11.86 -2.95
CA VAL A 341 -6.94 -11.26 -3.45
C VAL A 341 -7.33 -11.67 -4.87
N THR A 342 -6.47 -12.35 -5.62
CA THR A 342 -6.85 -12.94 -6.90
C THR A 342 -7.73 -14.21 -6.73
N GLY A 343 -7.74 -14.76 -5.52
CA GLY A 343 -8.35 -16.07 -5.23
C GLY A 343 -7.47 -17.25 -5.64
N ASN A 344 -6.20 -16.99 -5.93
CA ASN A 344 -5.11 -17.92 -6.18
C ASN A 344 -4.01 -17.73 -5.13
N THR A 345 -3.11 -18.70 -5.02
CA THR A 345 -1.93 -18.60 -4.17
C THR A 345 -0.86 -17.68 -4.78
N LEU A 346 0.09 -17.26 -3.95
CA LEU A 346 1.23 -16.46 -4.40
C LEU A 346 2.05 -17.19 -5.49
N GLU A 347 2.32 -18.48 -5.31
CA GLU A 347 3.08 -19.27 -6.29
C GLU A 347 2.34 -19.41 -7.62
N GLU A 348 1.00 -19.52 -7.60
CA GLU A 348 0.18 -19.55 -8.82
C GLU A 348 0.24 -18.20 -9.55
N ASN A 349 0.19 -17.09 -8.83
CA ASN A 349 0.31 -15.74 -9.42
C ASN A 349 1.69 -15.49 -10.02
N LEU A 350 2.75 -16.08 -9.44
CA LEU A 350 4.14 -15.91 -9.89
C LEU A 350 4.57 -16.97 -10.93
N LYS A 351 3.69 -17.91 -11.30
CA LYS A 351 4.05 -19.06 -12.13
C LYS A 351 4.71 -18.66 -13.45
N ASP A 352 4.10 -17.72 -14.14
CA ASP A 352 4.49 -17.30 -15.49
C ASP A 352 5.33 -16.00 -15.49
N ILE A 353 5.77 -15.56 -14.29
CA ILE A 353 6.65 -14.41 -14.14
C ILE A 353 8.10 -14.86 -14.35
N GLU A 354 8.80 -14.17 -15.25
CA GLU A 354 10.24 -14.35 -15.42
C GLU A 354 11.00 -13.68 -14.27
N PRO A 355 11.91 -14.39 -13.60
CA PRO A 355 12.71 -13.81 -12.51
C PRO A 355 13.69 -12.76 -13.03
N TYR A 356 14.09 -11.82 -12.17
CA TYR A 356 15.18 -10.92 -12.52
C TYR A 356 16.47 -11.70 -12.77
N THR A 357 17.09 -11.43 -13.91
CA THR A 357 18.51 -11.66 -14.11
C THR A 357 19.25 -10.42 -13.65
N ASN A 358 20.43 -10.56 -13.03
CA ASN A 358 21.20 -9.44 -12.47
C ASN A 358 21.19 -8.19 -13.38
N ASN A 359 20.65 -7.09 -12.88
CA ASN A 359 20.59 -5.80 -13.55
C ASN A 359 21.05 -4.66 -12.63
N GLU A 360 21.04 -3.43 -13.10
CA GLU A 360 21.52 -2.30 -12.31
C GLU A 360 20.64 -1.99 -11.09
N ILE A 361 19.33 -2.30 -11.18
CA ILE A 361 18.34 -1.98 -10.15
C ILE A 361 18.25 -3.10 -9.10
N ILE A 362 18.18 -4.36 -9.55
CA ILE A 362 18.08 -5.54 -8.68
C ILE A 362 19.36 -6.36 -8.82
N LYS A 363 20.15 -6.44 -7.77
CA LYS A 363 21.39 -7.20 -7.70
C LYS A 363 21.11 -8.69 -7.55
N SER A 364 22.09 -9.51 -7.94
CA SER A 364 22.01 -10.96 -7.74
C SER A 364 22.19 -11.33 -6.26
N PHE A 365 21.80 -12.54 -5.88
CA PHE A 365 22.04 -13.07 -4.53
C PHE A 365 23.51 -13.32 -4.22
N GLU A 366 24.31 -13.49 -5.26
CA GLU A 366 25.77 -13.72 -5.17
C GLU A 366 26.54 -12.41 -4.97
N ASP A 367 25.96 -11.27 -5.35
CA ASP A 367 26.52 -9.91 -5.19
C ASP A 367 25.45 -8.93 -4.73
N PRO A 368 24.87 -9.13 -3.52
CA PRO A 368 23.83 -8.27 -3.00
C PRO A 368 24.40 -6.93 -2.53
N ILE A 369 23.57 -5.90 -2.45
CA ILE A 369 23.93 -4.61 -1.84
C ILE A 369 24.36 -4.81 -0.38
N LYS A 370 23.66 -5.72 0.31
CA LYS A 370 24.00 -6.13 1.68
C LYS A 370 23.55 -7.58 1.86
N GLU A 371 24.40 -8.40 2.47
CA GLU A 371 24.18 -9.84 2.67
C GLU A 371 22.99 -10.18 3.57
N ASP A 372 22.61 -9.25 4.46
CA ASP A 372 21.51 -9.40 5.41
C ASP A 372 20.67 -8.11 5.52
N SER A 373 19.67 -8.10 6.38
CA SER A 373 18.75 -6.97 6.54
C SER A 373 19.46 -5.65 6.83
N HIS A 374 18.96 -4.59 6.19
CA HIS A 374 19.28 -3.21 6.51
C HIS A 374 18.52 -2.69 7.75
N LEU A 375 17.47 -3.39 8.19
CA LEU A 375 16.73 -3.07 9.40
C LEU A 375 17.31 -3.86 10.57
N ARG A 376 17.64 -3.17 11.65
CA ARG A 376 18.16 -3.75 12.88
C ARG A 376 17.24 -3.44 14.04
N ILE A 377 16.89 -4.47 14.80
CA ILE A 377 16.21 -4.30 16.07
C ILE A 377 17.28 -4.22 17.16
N LEU A 378 17.21 -3.14 17.94
CA LEU A 378 18.19 -2.83 18.99
C LEU A 378 17.48 -2.82 20.33
N TYR A 379 18.11 -3.41 21.34
CA TYR A 379 17.66 -3.43 22.72
C TYR A 379 18.71 -2.80 23.64
N GLY A 380 18.29 -2.12 24.67
CA GLY A 380 19.19 -1.54 25.66
C GLY A 380 18.46 -0.71 26.70
N ASN A 381 19.22 -0.03 27.56
CA ASN A 381 18.67 0.76 28.65
C ASN A 381 17.87 2.01 28.17
N LEU A 382 18.14 2.51 26.96
CA LEU A 382 17.37 3.58 26.33
C LEU A 382 16.10 3.08 25.62
N ALA A 383 16.09 1.82 25.18
CA ALA A 383 14.99 1.20 24.45
C ALA A 383 14.81 -0.25 24.91
N LYS A 384 14.26 -0.42 26.12
CA LYS A 384 14.06 -1.75 26.73
C LYS A 384 13.13 -2.64 25.91
N ASP A 385 12.11 -2.03 25.31
CA ASP A 385 11.10 -2.72 24.49
C ASP A 385 11.49 -2.79 23.01
N GLY A 386 12.69 -2.32 22.67
CA GLY A 386 13.26 -2.34 21.34
C GLY A 386 13.17 -1.01 20.58
N ALA A 387 14.09 -0.83 19.65
CA ALA A 387 14.13 0.26 18.68
C ALA A 387 14.51 -0.30 17.31
N VAL A 388 14.19 0.43 16.25
CA VAL A 388 14.52 0.07 14.87
C VAL A 388 15.56 1.05 14.33
N ALA A 389 16.66 0.51 13.80
CA ALA A 389 17.67 1.27 13.07
C ALA A 389 17.70 0.83 11.60
N LYS A 390 17.81 1.79 10.68
CA LYS A 390 18.12 1.54 9.27
C LYS A 390 19.61 1.80 9.07
N ILE A 391 20.35 0.75 8.68
CA ILE A 391 21.81 0.78 8.55
C ILE A 391 22.31 0.76 7.10
N THR A 392 21.42 0.88 6.15
CA THR A 392 21.71 1.25 4.76
C THR A 392 21.26 2.68 4.57
N GLY A 393 22.08 3.48 4.11
CA GLY A 393 21.96 4.88 3.83
C GLY A 393 23.35 5.36 3.50
N LYS A 394 23.53 6.55 2.96
CA LYS A 394 24.84 7.08 2.69
C LYS A 394 25.72 6.84 3.92
N GLU A 395 26.68 5.95 3.82
CA GLU A 395 27.76 5.90 4.79
C GLU A 395 28.35 7.31 4.78
N GLY A 396 28.30 7.97 5.93
CA GLY A 396 28.83 9.31 6.05
C GLY A 396 30.27 9.32 5.63
N THR A 397 30.59 10.04 4.55
CA THR A 397 31.94 10.47 4.23
C THR A 397 32.29 11.66 5.09
#